data_c5f279562962976d10684b526092bb6a
#
_entry.id   c5f279562962976d10684b526092bb6a
#
_cell.length_a   1.000
_cell.length_b   1.000
_cell.length_c   1.000
_cell.angle_alpha   90.00
_cell.angle_beta   90.00
_cell.angle_gamma   90.00
#
_symmetry.space_group_name_H-M   'P 1'
#
loop_
_entity.id
_entity.type
_entity.pdbx_description
1 polymer ?
#
loop_
_entity_poly.entity_id
_entity_poly.type
_entity_poly.pdbx_seq_one_letter_code
_entity_poly.pdbx_strand_id
1 'polypeptide(L)'
;MAAPTNPAQVHGDFEKQTQSDDHVINDFPDKEKQHDSDDNSEVKQDGVKRVEAITKVWSPGMMWAVFIFLYLVNFVDTLLQAVHASLVPYVTSSFNQHGLLAITSVFGSIIAGVSKLAIAKIIDIRGRNEGFLLMILIIIIGMIMKAVCQNVETYAAGHTFYWVGHVGLSYIIDVVLSDMTSLRNRMIMFGLYMSPRLASTFGGPTIAELFQKHSTYRWVFGSFCIILVFFAIPVSAIFMYHEIKAKKLGYLPEKSRRSAWESAKFYFVEFDVVGMILTIAGFSLILTPLNIATRAPNGWKTDYIIAMIVVGVVCLAGFAAWEKWYAKVPYVPFKFLKDRTILGACLLSAFLNMSIFAWDTYYNSYLQVVHGLSIATAGYTLNAFSVTSTILAPFIGLFLRWYGRYYWPAVFGIPWCVLGTALLIHFRQPGNDIGYLVMCQVFHGVCGGIWAMTGPLAIMAQVTHQEIAVVLALYSMFGSIGQAIGFGISGALWTNDLPTEMYKALPQDARNQTAALYGDMKLQMADPIGTPIRDAVIHAYGVVQREMVIAGCAFLPLICICVFVWRNKPIDRQQTKGNVF
;
A
#
# COMPACT_ATOMS: atom_id res chain seq x y z
N MET A 1 70.12 51.70 -3.75
CA MET A 1 71.35 50.96 -3.44
C MET A 1 71.14 49.53 -3.85
N ALA A 2 71.70 49.20 -4.93
CA ALA A 2 72.62 48.16 -5.35
C ALA A 2 71.93 46.80 -5.58
N ALA A 3 71.67 46.51 -6.81
CA ALA A 3 71.79 45.19 -7.47
C ALA A 3 73.29 44.73 -7.40
N PRO A 4 73.74 43.64 -8.01
CA PRO A 4 73.17 42.55 -8.84
C PRO A 4 73.82 41.20 -8.53
N THR A 5 73.56 40.07 -9.17
CA THR A 5 74.20 39.53 -10.37
C THR A 5 73.79 38.05 -10.62
N ASN A 6 73.45 37.78 -11.83
CA ASN A 6 73.57 36.53 -12.61
C ASN A 6 75.07 36.21 -12.88
N PRO A 7 75.55 35.14 -13.56
CA PRO A 7 74.89 34.17 -14.44
C PRO A 7 75.61 32.78 -14.61
N ALA A 8 75.14 32.04 -15.61
CA ALA A 8 75.86 31.21 -16.59
C ALA A 8 76.01 29.70 -16.36
N GLN A 9 75.39 28.92 -17.21
CA GLN A 9 75.89 28.21 -18.40
C GLN A 9 76.71 26.94 -18.09
N VAL A 10 76.54 25.80 -18.78
CA VAL A 10 76.82 25.49 -20.14
C VAL A 10 76.41 24.05 -20.50
N HIS A 11 75.83 23.87 -21.68
CA HIS A 11 75.96 22.82 -22.74
C HIS A 11 76.13 21.34 -22.40
N GLY A 12 75.51 20.52 -23.18
CA GLY A 12 75.68 19.88 -24.47
C GLY A 12 74.98 18.52 -24.49
N ASP A 13 74.52 18.07 -25.41
CA ASP A 13 74.44 17.83 -26.85
C ASP A 13 73.65 16.53 -27.12
N PHE A 14 72.78 16.64 -28.08
CA PHE A 14 72.34 15.71 -29.12
C PHE A 14 72.74 14.22 -29.08
N GLU A 15 71.71 13.32 -29.20
CA GLU A 15 71.62 12.56 -30.47
C GLU A 15 70.23 11.84 -30.61
N LYS A 16 69.79 11.80 -31.86
CA LYS A 16 68.59 11.23 -32.44
C LYS A 16 68.56 9.71 -32.35
N GLN A 17 67.36 9.08 -32.24
CA GLN A 17 66.84 8.19 -33.31
C GLN A 17 65.40 7.75 -33.06
N THR A 18 64.56 8.12 -33.93
CA THR A 18 63.41 7.54 -34.68
C THR A 18 62.86 6.15 -34.37
N GLN A 19 61.48 6.14 -34.42
CA GLN A 19 60.55 5.02 -34.74
C GLN A 19 60.15 4.17 -33.57
N SER A 20 58.85 3.86 -33.37
CA SER A 20 57.61 3.78 -34.15
C SER A 20 56.41 3.58 -33.23
N ASP A 21 55.30 4.15 -33.57
CA ASP A 21 53.88 3.78 -33.43
C ASP A 21 53.35 2.89 -32.29
N ASP A 22 52.18 3.35 -31.80
CA ASP A 22 51.07 2.64 -31.21
C ASP A 22 51.15 2.21 -29.72
N HIS A 23 50.50 2.98 -28.89
CA HIS A 23 49.37 2.63 -28.03
C HIS A 23 49.12 3.74 -26.98
N VAL A 24 48.12 4.56 -27.27
CA VAL A 24 47.54 5.44 -26.26
C VAL A 24 46.75 4.56 -25.27
N ILE A 25 47.36 4.24 -24.15
CA ILE A 25 46.66 3.71 -22.98
C ILE A 25 46.44 4.89 -22.03
N ASN A 26 45.17 5.28 -21.87
CA ASN A 26 44.76 6.24 -20.88
C ASN A 26 45.07 5.72 -19.48
N ASP A 27 46.07 6.26 -18.84
CA ASP A 27 46.29 6.19 -17.39
C ASP A 27 45.25 7.00 -16.70
N PHE A 28 44.20 6.35 -16.21
CA PHE A 28 43.35 6.90 -15.12
C PHE A 28 43.99 6.50 -13.79
N PRO A 29 44.16 7.42 -12.86
CA PRO A 29 44.76 7.11 -11.57
C PRO A 29 43.93 6.09 -10.81
N ASP A 30 44.61 5.05 -10.30
CA ASP A 30 44.09 4.05 -9.39
C ASP A 30 43.25 4.73 -8.27
N LYS A 31 41.94 4.53 -8.33
CA LYS A 31 41.07 4.83 -7.19
C LYS A 31 41.39 3.84 -6.09
N GLU A 32 41.92 4.41 -5.02
CA GLU A 32 42.10 3.81 -3.71
C GLU A 32 41.11 2.68 -3.45
N LYS A 33 41.66 1.52 -3.13
CA LYS A 33 40.95 0.44 -2.45
C LYS A 33 40.44 0.98 -1.15
N GLN A 34 39.21 1.51 -1.16
CA GLN A 34 38.47 1.77 0.05
C GLN A 34 38.23 0.43 0.74
N HIS A 35 38.90 0.25 1.85
CA HIS A 35 38.80 -0.87 2.77
C HIS A 35 37.33 -1.13 3.08
N ASP A 36 36.77 -2.21 2.49
CA ASP A 36 35.49 -2.81 2.88
C ASP A 36 35.68 -3.45 4.27
N SER A 37 35.60 -2.62 5.31
CA SER A 37 35.66 -3.06 6.73
C SER A 37 34.27 -3.27 7.35
N ASP A 38 33.25 -3.55 6.53
CA ASP A 38 31.92 -3.97 6.98
C ASP A 38 31.59 -5.41 6.54
N ASP A 39 32.56 -6.29 6.59
CA ASP A 39 32.33 -7.73 6.45
C ASP A 39 32.00 -8.36 7.82
N ASN A 40 30.99 -7.82 8.49
CA ASN A 40 30.22 -8.58 9.46
C ASN A 40 29.35 -9.52 8.62
N SER A 41 29.80 -10.76 8.48
CA SER A 41 29.13 -11.86 7.81
C SER A 41 27.82 -12.25 8.53
N GLU A 42 26.82 -11.36 8.49
CA GLU A 42 25.44 -11.78 8.67
C GLU A 42 25.12 -12.74 7.52
N VAL A 43 24.81 -13.98 7.86
CA VAL A 43 24.51 -15.06 6.90
C VAL A 43 23.35 -14.60 6.02
N LYS A 44 23.67 -14.17 4.80
CA LYS A 44 22.67 -13.74 3.79
C LYS A 44 21.65 -14.85 3.60
N GLN A 45 20.38 -14.51 3.64
CA GLN A 45 19.29 -15.47 3.38
C GLN A 45 19.34 -15.99 1.94
N ASP A 46 18.95 -17.26 1.75
CA ASP A 46 19.10 -17.95 0.45
C ASP A 46 18.33 -17.28 -0.69
N GLY A 47 17.18 -16.67 -0.41
CA GLY A 47 16.39 -15.93 -1.40
C GLY A 47 17.07 -14.65 -1.86
N VAL A 48 17.77 -13.94 -0.98
CA VAL A 48 18.56 -12.74 -1.31
C VAL A 48 19.75 -13.12 -2.19
N LYS A 49 20.47 -14.23 -1.84
CA LYS A 49 21.55 -14.77 -2.68
C LYS A 49 21.07 -15.14 -4.09
N ARG A 50 19.85 -15.70 -4.19
CA ARG A 50 19.24 -16.05 -5.49
C ARG A 50 18.97 -14.81 -6.33
N VAL A 51 18.42 -13.75 -5.77
CA VAL A 51 18.16 -12.51 -6.50
C VAL A 51 19.46 -11.86 -6.95
N GLU A 52 20.47 -11.78 -6.09
CA GLU A 52 21.80 -11.28 -6.48
C GLU A 52 22.43 -12.13 -7.62
N ALA A 53 22.22 -13.45 -7.61
CA ALA A 53 22.70 -14.34 -8.67
C ALA A 53 21.93 -14.12 -9.99
N ILE A 54 20.62 -13.92 -9.92
CA ILE A 54 19.74 -13.67 -11.07
C ILE A 54 20.05 -12.29 -11.68
N THR A 55 20.22 -11.25 -10.86
CA THR A 55 20.50 -9.88 -11.33
C THR A 55 21.87 -9.77 -12.02
N LYS A 56 22.86 -10.59 -11.62
CA LYS A 56 24.16 -10.67 -12.32
C LYS A 56 24.04 -11.21 -13.75
N VAL A 57 23.02 -12.02 -14.02
CA VAL A 57 22.81 -12.69 -15.33
C VAL A 57 21.88 -11.86 -16.23
N TRP A 58 21.20 -10.85 -15.68
CA TRP A 58 20.28 -10.01 -16.43
C TRP A 58 21.03 -9.04 -17.35
N SER A 59 20.57 -8.96 -18.60
CA SER A 59 20.93 -7.88 -19.51
C SER A 59 20.00 -6.67 -19.29
N PRO A 60 20.41 -5.45 -19.68
CA PRO A 60 19.55 -4.27 -19.60
C PRO A 60 18.20 -4.46 -20.31
N GLY A 61 18.17 -5.11 -21.47
CA GLY A 61 16.94 -5.41 -22.20
C GLY A 61 16.02 -6.35 -21.43
N MET A 62 16.57 -7.31 -20.68
CA MET A 62 15.79 -8.21 -19.85
C MET A 62 15.20 -7.50 -18.62
N MET A 63 15.94 -6.58 -18.01
CA MET A 63 15.41 -5.76 -16.91
C MET A 63 14.18 -4.95 -17.36
N TRP A 64 14.25 -4.34 -18.57
CA TRP A 64 13.09 -3.66 -19.15
C TRP A 64 11.93 -4.62 -19.45
N ALA A 65 12.20 -5.83 -19.94
CA ALA A 65 11.15 -6.83 -20.17
C ALA A 65 10.44 -7.21 -18.86
N VAL A 66 11.19 -7.51 -17.80
CA VAL A 66 10.62 -7.78 -16.46
C VAL A 66 9.79 -6.60 -15.97
N PHE A 67 10.32 -5.38 -16.08
CA PHE A 67 9.59 -4.17 -15.68
C PHE A 67 8.26 -4.03 -16.44
N ILE A 68 8.26 -4.22 -17.78
CA ILE A 68 7.05 -4.11 -18.61
C ILE A 68 6.01 -5.16 -18.21
N PHE A 69 6.40 -6.41 -18.00
CA PHE A 69 5.45 -7.45 -17.58
C PHE A 69 4.92 -7.22 -16.16
N LEU A 70 5.75 -6.79 -15.21
CA LEU A 70 5.28 -6.39 -13.88
C LEU A 70 4.34 -5.18 -13.95
N TYR A 71 4.61 -4.23 -14.85
CA TYR A 71 3.75 -3.09 -15.13
C TYR A 71 2.37 -3.53 -15.64
N LEU A 72 2.32 -4.52 -16.57
CA LEU A 72 1.07 -5.06 -17.08
C LEU A 72 0.28 -5.83 -16.01
N VAL A 73 0.94 -6.62 -15.18
CA VAL A 73 0.30 -7.29 -14.03
C VAL A 73 -0.30 -6.24 -13.08
N ASN A 74 0.46 -5.20 -12.74
CA ASN A 74 -0.03 -4.10 -11.91
C ASN A 74 -1.19 -3.35 -12.56
N PHE A 75 -1.18 -3.17 -13.88
CA PHE A 75 -2.29 -2.54 -14.59
C PHE A 75 -3.59 -3.34 -14.42
N VAL A 76 -3.55 -4.66 -14.62
CA VAL A 76 -4.71 -5.53 -14.44
C VAL A 76 -5.21 -5.52 -13.00
N ASP A 77 -4.29 -5.59 -12.04
CA ASP A 77 -4.61 -5.61 -10.61
C ASP A 77 -5.23 -4.27 -10.15
N THR A 78 -4.65 -3.13 -10.54
CA THR A 78 -5.19 -1.80 -10.22
C THR A 78 -6.52 -1.52 -10.94
N LEU A 79 -6.70 -2.04 -12.15
CA LEU A 79 -7.97 -1.93 -12.87
C LEU A 79 -9.07 -2.73 -12.18
N LEU A 80 -8.78 -3.98 -11.77
CA LEU A 80 -9.69 -4.78 -10.97
C LEU A 80 -10.08 -4.08 -9.66
N GLN A 81 -9.09 -3.48 -8.96
CA GLN A 81 -9.33 -2.73 -7.74
C GLN A 81 -10.29 -1.56 -7.96
N ALA A 82 -10.11 -0.79 -9.04
CA ALA A 82 -10.95 0.36 -9.37
C ALA A 82 -12.39 -0.08 -9.75
N VAL A 83 -12.53 -1.16 -10.52
CA VAL A 83 -13.85 -1.77 -10.85
C VAL A 83 -14.54 -2.25 -9.58
N HIS A 84 -13.80 -2.99 -8.73
CA HIS A 84 -14.31 -3.52 -7.47
C HIS A 84 -14.79 -2.40 -6.54
N ALA A 85 -13.98 -1.36 -6.31
CA ALA A 85 -14.33 -0.24 -5.44
C ALA A 85 -15.65 0.44 -5.84
N SER A 86 -15.93 0.53 -7.16
CA SER A 86 -17.17 1.09 -7.68
C SER A 86 -18.40 0.17 -7.50
N LEU A 87 -18.18 -1.16 -7.42
CA LEU A 87 -19.27 -2.15 -7.31
C LEU A 87 -19.58 -2.58 -5.88
N VAL A 88 -18.68 -2.39 -4.92
CA VAL A 88 -18.86 -2.84 -3.52
C VAL A 88 -20.19 -2.40 -2.92
N PRO A 89 -20.66 -1.13 -3.05
CA PRO A 89 -21.95 -0.70 -2.53
C PRO A 89 -23.13 -1.53 -3.07
N TYR A 90 -23.08 -1.89 -4.35
CA TYR A 90 -24.11 -2.69 -5.00
C TYR A 90 -24.08 -4.16 -4.60
N VAL A 91 -22.88 -4.72 -4.38
CA VAL A 91 -22.72 -6.09 -3.92
C VAL A 91 -23.28 -6.23 -2.50
N THR A 92 -22.93 -5.33 -1.57
CA THR A 92 -23.43 -5.37 -0.20
C THR A 92 -24.94 -5.08 -0.13
N SER A 93 -25.45 -4.18 -0.97
CA SER A 93 -26.88 -3.93 -1.09
C SER A 93 -27.66 -5.14 -1.65
N SER A 94 -27.07 -5.94 -2.54
CA SER A 94 -27.73 -7.15 -3.06
C SER A 94 -27.99 -8.22 -1.99
N PHE A 95 -27.32 -8.12 -0.84
CA PHE A 95 -27.57 -8.94 0.35
C PHE A 95 -28.40 -8.18 1.43
N ASN A 96 -28.93 -6.99 1.13
CA ASN A 96 -29.57 -6.09 2.10
C ASN A 96 -28.67 -5.74 3.31
N GLN A 97 -27.37 -5.63 3.08
CA GLN A 97 -26.35 -5.47 4.10
C GLN A 97 -25.38 -4.31 3.80
N HIS A 98 -25.88 -3.22 3.19
CA HIS A 98 -25.04 -2.07 2.82
C HIS A 98 -24.27 -1.49 4.02
N GLY A 99 -24.86 -1.49 5.20
CA GLY A 99 -24.20 -1.04 6.42
C GLY A 99 -23.00 -1.89 6.88
N LEU A 100 -22.79 -3.11 6.34
CA LEU A 100 -21.61 -3.96 6.65
C LEU A 100 -20.42 -3.76 5.69
N LEU A 101 -20.48 -2.76 4.81
CA LEU A 101 -19.40 -2.44 3.87
C LEU A 101 -18.05 -2.26 4.59
N ALA A 102 -18.03 -1.53 5.70
CA ALA A 102 -16.82 -1.29 6.47
C ALA A 102 -16.22 -2.57 7.07
N ILE A 103 -17.04 -3.46 7.63
CA ILE A 103 -16.55 -4.66 8.32
C ILE A 103 -15.83 -5.63 7.37
N THR A 104 -16.30 -5.76 6.12
CA THR A 104 -15.62 -6.59 5.11
C THR A 104 -14.21 -6.09 4.83
N SER A 105 -14.02 -4.77 4.85
CA SER A 105 -12.74 -4.10 4.63
C SER A 105 -11.82 -4.15 5.86
N VAL A 106 -12.37 -4.14 7.08
CA VAL A 106 -11.61 -4.26 8.34
C VAL A 106 -10.80 -5.57 8.34
N PHE A 107 -11.47 -6.71 8.16
CA PHE A 107 -10.79 -8.01 8.15
C PHE A 107 -9.73 -8.11 7.06
N GLY A 108 -10.06 -7.69 5.84
CA GLY A 108 -9.13 -7.67 4.72
C GLY A 108 -7.86 -6.88 5.04
N SER A 109 -8.03 -5.67 5.59
CA SER A 109 -6.90 -4.78 5.90
C SER A 109 -6.00 -5.30 7.03
N ILE A 110 -6.58 -5.85 8.10
CA ILE A 110 -5.82 -6.42 9.23
C ILE A 110 -4.99 -7.61 8.75
N ILE A 111 -5.66 -8.60 8.14
CA ILE A 111 -5.00 -9.85 7.76
C ILE A 111 -3.94 -9.57 6.69
N ALA A 112 -4.24 -8.73 5.69
CA ALA A 112 -3.27 -8.33 4.68
C ALA A 112 -2.07 -7.59 5.28
N GLY A 113 -2.32 -6.64 6.19
CA GLY A 113 -1.27 -5.87 6.85
C GLY A 113 -0.32 -6.75 7.66
N VAL A 114 -0.88 -7.62 8.50
CA VAL A 114 -0.10 -8.54 9.31
C VAL A 114 0.64 -9.55 8.44
N SER A 115 0.02 -10.11 7.41
CA SER A 115 0.67 -11.08 6.52
C SER A 115 1.92 -10.55 5.80
N LYS A 116 2.11 -9.23 5.64
CA LYS A 116 3.25 -8.65 4.90
C LYS A 116 4.61 -9.03 5.46
N LEU A 117 4.77 -9.07 6.78
CA LEU A 117 6.05 -9.48 7.39
C LEU A 117 6.34 -10.97 7.14
N ALA A 118 5.32 -11.82 7.14
CA ALA A 118 5.47 -13.22 6.73
C ALA A 118 5.81 -13.34 5.24
N ILE A 119 5.15 -12.56 4.37
CA ILE A 119 5.45 -12.52 2.94
C ILE A 119 6.89 -12.06 2.71
N ALA A 120 7.37 -11.04 3.43
CA ALA A 120 8.76 -10.61 3.37
C ALA A 120 9.73 -11.77 3.66
N LYS A 121 9.50 -12.52 4.71
CA LYS A 121 10.31 -13.69 5.06
C LYS A 121 10.20 -14.82 4.02
N ILE A 122 9.02 -15.05 3.44
CA ILE A 122 8.84 -16.04 2.36
C ILE A 122 9.73 -15.69 1.16
N ILE A 123 9.69 -14.44 0.70
CA ILE A 123 10.48 -14.01 -0.46
C ILE A 123 11.98 -13.96 -0.17
N ASP A 124 12.38 -13.72 1.08
CA ASP A 124 13.79 -13.71 1.49
C ASP A 124 14.36 -15.11 1.67
N ILE A 125 13.54 -16.11 2.00
CA ILE A 125 13.96 -17.51 2.19
C ILE A 125 13.82 -18.31 0.90
N ARG A 126 12.65 -18.24 0.25
CA ARG A 126 12.33 -19.05 -0.92
C ARG A 126 12.69 -18.39 -2.25
N GLY A 127 12.54 -17.09 -2.34
CA GLY A 127 12.80 -16.30 -3.55
C GLY A 127 11.57 -15.47 -3.97
N ARG A 128 11.82 -14.50 -4.85
CA ARG A 128 10.80 -13.52 -5.29
C ARG A 128 9.72 -14.17 -6.14
N ASN A 129 10.09 -15.15 -6.99
CA ASN A 129 9.15 -15.83 -7.89
C ASN A 129 8.13 -16.70 -7.15
N GLU A 130 8.57 -17.48 -6.16
CA GLU A 130 7.70 -18.32 -5.36
C GLU A 130 6.70 -17.47 -4.55
N GLY A 131 7.16 -16.34 -4.00
CA GLY A 131 6.27 -15.38 -3.34
C GLY A 131 5.25 -14.78 -4.31
N PHE A 132 5.68 -14.37 -5.52
CA PHE A 132 4.81 -13.85 -6.56
C PHE A 132 3.70 -14.84 -6.95
N LEU A 133 4.06 -16.10 -7.23
CA LEU A 133 3.09 -17.15 -7.58
C LEU A 133 2.11 -17.43 -6.44
N LEU A 134 2.59 -17.42 -5.19
CA LEU A 134 1.72 -17.61 -4.02
C LEU A 134 0.68 -16.50 -3.91
N MET A 135 1.07 -15.24 -4.12
CA MET A 135 0.11 -14.11 -4.07
C MET A 135 -0.90 -14.17 -5.21
N ILE A 136 -0.48 -14.51 -6.43
CA ILE A 136 -1.41 -14.72 -7.55
C ILE A 136 -2.41 -15.83 -7.22
N LEU A 137 -1.97 -16.94 -6.65
CA LEU A 137 -2.87 -18.04 -6.23
C LEU A 137 -3.91 -17.57 -5.18
N ILE A 138 -3.47 -16.80 -4.18
CA ILE A 138 -4.35 -16.26 -3.14
C ILE A 138 -5.38 -15.29 -3.74
N ILE A 139 -4.98 -14.42 -4.69
CA ILE A 139 -5.90 -13.54 -5.43
C ILE A 139 -6.95 -14.36 -6.17
N ILE A 140 -6.53 -15.40 -6.90
CA ILE A 140 -7.43 -16.27 -7.67
C ILE A 140 -8.48 -16.92 -6.76
N ILE A 141 -8.05 -17.50 -5.63
CA ILE A 141 -8.97 -18.10 -4.64
C ILE A 141 -10.00 -17.06 -4.17
N GLY A 142 -9.54 -15.86 -3.78
CA GLY A 142 -10.42 -14.78 -3.34
C GLY A 142 -11.42 -14.35 -4.42
N MET A 143 -10.97 -14.24 -5.68
CA MET A 143 -11.82 -13.86 -6.80
C MET A 143 -12.86 -14.93 -7.13
N ILE A 144 -12.50 -16.22 -7.12
CA ILE A 144 -13.44 -17.33 -7.32
C ILE A 144 -14.50 -17.29 -6.21
N MET A 145 -14.09 -17.16 -4.93
CA MET A 145 -15.03 -17.07 -3.82
C MET A 145 -16.02 -15.89 -4.00
N LYS A 146 -15.56 -14.72 -4.43
CA LYS A 146 -16.41 -13.55 -4.71
C LYS A 146 -17.34 -13.75 -5.90
N ALA A 147 -16.91 -14.52 -6.91
CA ALA A 147 -17.73 -14.82 -8.08
C ALA A 147 -18.90 -15.78 -7.74
N VAL A 148 -18.70 -16.73 -6.80
CA VAL A 148 -19.69 -17.75 -6.48
C VAL A 148 -20.47 -17.49 -5.18
N CYS A 149 -20.15 -16.41 -4.42
CA CYS A 149 -20.76 -16.12 -3.13
C CYS A 149 -22.28 -15.98 -3.22
N GLN A 150 -22.99 -16.44 -2.17
CA GLN A 150 -24.44 -16.35 -2.04
C GLN A 150 -24.87 -15.53 -0.80
N ASN A 151 -23.90 -15.22 0.07
CA ASN A 151 -24.11 -14.45 1.30
C ASN A 151 -22.94 -13.49 1.53
N VAL A 152 -23.14 -12.54 2.45
CA VAL A 152 -22.14 -11.51 2.74
C VAL A 152 -20.90 -12.08 3.45
N GLU A 153 -21.06 -13.16 4.21
CA GLU A 153 -19.97 -13.82 4.94
C GLU A 153 -18.98 -14.47 3.97
N THR A 154 -19.48 -15.21 2.97
CA THR A 154 -18.62 -15.78 1.91
C THR A 154 -17.96 -14.71 1.07
N TYR A 155 -18.70 -13.62 0.78
CA TYR A 155 -18.12 -12.46 0.09
C TYR A 155 -16.99 -11.82 0.90
N ALA A 156 -17.18 -11.61 2.22
CA ALA A 156 -16.18 -11.04 3.12
C ALA A 156 -14.92 -11.92 3.22
N ALA A 157 -15.10 -13.24 3.33
CA ALA A 157 -13.99 -14.19 3.29
C ALA A 157 -13.23 -14.11 1.96
N GLY A 158 -13.94 -14.14 0.82
CA GLY A 158 -13.35 -13.99 -0.51
C GLY A 158 -12.65 -12.63 -0.68
N HIS A 159 -13.21 -11.55 -0.12
CA HIS A 159 -12.57 -10.24 -0.10
C HIS A 159 -11.27 -10.24 0.69
N THR A 160 -11.23 -10.93 1.83
CA THR A 160 -10.03 -11.05 2.65
C THR A 160 -8.90 -11.76 1.89
N PHE A 161 -9.18 -12.90 1.24
CA PHE A 161 -8.18 -13.59 0.39
C PHE A 161 -7.71 -12.71 -0.75
N TYR A 162 -8.63 -12.09 -1.48
CA TYR A 162 -8.31 -11.16 -2.56
C TYR A 162 -7.41 -10.03 -2.08
N TRP A 163 -7.75 -9.40 -0.93
CA TRP A 163 -7.02 -8.25 -0.40
C TRP A 163 -5.63 -8.60 0.11
N VAL A 164 -5.48 -9.74 0.77
CA VAL A 164 -4.17 -10.29 1.18
C VAL A 164 -3.28 -10.52 -0.05
N GLY A 165 -3.82 -11.16 -1.08
CA GLY A 165 -3.08 -11.41 -2.31
C GLY A 165 -2.70 -10.13 -3.05
N HIS A 166 -3.65 -9.16 -3.20
CA HIS A 166 -3.42 -7.86 -3.84
C HIS A 166 -2.31 -7.06 -3.13
N VAL A 167 -2.44 -6.91 -1.82
CA VAL A 167 -1.48 -6.15 -1.01
C VAL A 167 -0.12 -6.84 -0.97
N GLY A 168 -0.11 -8.19 -0.93
CA GLY A 168 1.10 -8.98 -0.99
C GLY A 168 1.79 -8.92 -2.34
N LEU A 169 1.02 -8.96 -3.43
CA LEU A 169 1.53 -8.83 -4.80
C LEU A 169 2.21 -7.47 -5.00
N SER A 170 1.52 -6.37 -4.65
CA SER A 170 2.08 -5.02 -4.73
C SER A 170 3.37 -4.91 -3.93
N TYR A 171 3.40 -5.45 -2.70
CA TYR A 171 4.59 -5.47 -1.85
C TYR A 171 5.77 -6.23 -2.51
N ILE A 172 5.52 -7.41 -3.10
CA ILE A 172 6.58 -8.18 -3.77
C ILE A 172 7.13 -7.42 -4.97
N ILE A 173 6.27 -6.76 -5.74
CA ILE A 173 6.71 -5.95 -6.88
C ILE A 173 7.56 -4.76 -6.40
N ASP A 174 7.19 -4.09 -5.30
CA ASP A 174 8.00 -3.02 -4.71
C ASP A 174 9.39 -3.51 -4.31
N VAL A 175 9.48 -4.72 -3.74
CA VAL A 175 10.78 -5.33 -3.40
C VAL A 175 11.58 -5.66 -4.64
N VAL A 176 10.96 -6.28 -5.68
CA VAL A 176 11.63 -6.59 -6.95
C VAL A 176 12.13 -5.31 -7.63
N LEU A 177 11.33 -4.26 -7.67
CA LEU A 177 11.75 -2.95 -8.19
C LEU A 177 12.93 -2.37 -7.39
N SER A 178 12.92 -2.55 -6.06
CA SER A 178 14.03 -2.13 -5.20
C SER A 178 15.32 -2.92 -5.47
N ASP A 179 15.19 -4.22 -5.78
CA ASP A 179 16.32 -5.08 -6.15
C ASP A 179 16.92 -4.71 -7.53
N MET A 180 16.11 -4.15 -8.44
CA MET A 180 16.51 -3.77 -9.81
C MET A 180 16.99 -2.31 -9.94
N THR A 181 16.90 -1.50 -8.89
CA THR A 181 17.13 -0.04 -8.97
C THR A 181 18.14 0.46 -7.95
N SER A 182 18.97 1.45 -8.35
CA SER A 182 19.78 2.21 -7.39
C SER A 182 18.87 3.08 -6.50
N LEU A 183 19.29 3.38 -5.26
CA LEU A 183 18.49 4.21 -4.35
C LEU A 183 18.11 5.57 -4.96
N ARG A 184 19.02 6.16 -5.75
CA ARG A 184 18.82 7.45 -6.42
C ARG A 184 17.76 7.40 -7.52
N ASN A 185 17.67 6.31 -8.29
CA ASN A 185 16.73 6.15 -9.40
C ASN A 185 15.42 5.45 -8.98
N ARG A 186 15.41 4.82 -7.81
CA ARG A 186 14.32 3.97 -7.32
C ARG A 186 12.96 4.65 -7.35
N MET A 187 12.90 5.90 -6.89
CA MET A 187 11.62 6.62 -6.83
C MET A 187 11.08 7.02 -8.20
N ILE A 188 11.93 7.20 -9.21
CA ILE A 188 11.48 7.40 -10.60
C ILE A 188 10.80 6.14 -11.12
N MET A 189 11.44 4.97 -10.90
CA MET A 189 10.88 3.68 -11.34
C MET A 189 9.59 3.34 -10.60
N PHE A 190 9.49 3.66 -9.30
CA PHE A 190 8.26 3.52 -8.53
C PHE A 190 7.15 4.45 -9.05
N GLY A 191 7.49 5.70 -9.37
CA GLY A 191 6.55 6.65 -9.97
C GLY A 191 6.02 6.19 -11.32
N LEU A 192 6.89 5.65 -12.19
CA LEU A 192 6.50 5.05 -13.46
C LEU A 192 5.62 3.80 -13.26
N TYR A 193 5.99 2.94 -12.30
CA TYR A 193 5.22 1.75 -11.95
C TYR A 193 3.82 2.08 -11.43
N MET A 194 3.60 3.23 -10.80
CA MET A 194 2.29 3.67 -10.34
C MET A 194 1.39 4.24 -11.45
N SER A 195 1.93 4.55 -12.63
CA SER A 195 1.18 5.21 -13.71
C SER A 195 -0.03 4.44 -14.26
N PRO A 196 -0.12 3.07 -14.24
CA PRO A 196 -1.32 2.34 -14.63
C PRO A 196 -2.57 2.74 -13.86
N ARG A 197 -2.38 3.19 -12.61
CA ARG A 197 -3.46 3.66 -11.75
C ARG A 197 -4.26 4.80 -12.39
N LEU A 198 -3.61 5.64 -13.22
CA LEU A 198 -4.29 6.71 -13.94
C LEU A 198 -5.33 6.15 -14.92
N ALA A 199 -4.94 5.21 -15.78
CA ALA A 199 -5.86 4.57 -16.72
C ALA A 199 -6.95 3.76 -15.99
N SER A 200 -6.60 3.07 -14.91
CA SER A 200 -7.54 2.31 -14.08
C SER A 200 -8.59 3.19 -13.41
N THR A 201 -8.22 4.41 -13.01
CA THR A 201 -9.12 5.38 -12.41
C THR A 201 -10.28 5.78 -13.35
N PHE A 202 -10.00 5.95 -14.64
CA PHE A 202 -11.03 6.28 -15.62
C PHE A 202 -11.72 5.02 -16.18
N GLY A 203 -10.95 3.97 -16.46
CA GLY A 203 -11.50 2.72 -17.00
C GLY A 203 -12.34 1.93 -15.99
N GLY A 204 -11.92 1.89 -14.72
CA GLY A 204 -12.56 1.08 -13.69
C GLY A 204 -14.04 1.37 -13.46
N PRO A 205 -14.43 2.61 -13.12
CA PRO A 205 -15.83 2.97 -12.90
C PRO A 205 -16.70 2.75 -14.13
N THR A 206 -16.19 3.05 -15.34
CA THR A 206 -16.92 2.81 -16.60
C THR A 206 -17.15 1.33 -16.82
N ILE A 207 -16.14 0.49 -16.64
CA ILE A 207 -16.25 -0.98 -16.73
C ILE A 207 -17.25 -1.49 -15.68
N ALA A 208 -17.19 -0.98 -14.44
CA ALA A 208 -18.12 -1.33 -13.38
C ALA A 208 -19.58 -1.03 -13.77
N GLU A 209 -19.83 0.14 -14.35
CA GLU A 209 -21.15 0.56 -14.81
C GLU A 209 -21.66 -0.35 -15.95
N LEU A 210 -20.80 -0.70 -16.92
CA LEU A 210 -21.13 -1.62 -18.01
C LEU A 210 -21.49 -3.02 -17.48
N PHE A 211 -20.72 -3.58 -16.55
CA PHE A 211 -21.05 -4.85 -15.92
C PHE A 211 -22.37 -4.78 -15.14
N GLN A 212 -22.62 -3.67 -14.44
CA GLN A 212 -23.88 -3.49 -13.70
C GLN A 212 -25.10 -3.41 -14.61
N LYS A 213 -24.95 -2.83 -15.83
CA LYS A 213 -26.06 -2.69 -16.82
C LYS A 213 -26.28 -3.95 -17.65
N HIS A 214 -25.24 -4.65 -18.07
CA HIS A 214 -25.31 -5.72 -19.08
C HIS A 214 -24.98 -7.12 -18.57
N SER A 215 -24.51 -7.24 -17.30
CA SER A 215 -24.07 -8.51 -16.73
C SER A 215 -24.28 -8.52 -15.21
N THR A 216 -23.43 -9.23 -14.49
CA THR A 216 -23.45 -9.28 -13.03
C THR A 216 -22.04 -9.01 -12.47
N TYR A 217 -21.96 -8.51 -11.24
CA TYR A 217 -20.68 -8.33 -10.54
C TYR A 217 -19.87 -9.63 -10.47
N ARG A 218 -20.50 -10.80 -10.54
CA ARG A 218 -19.85 -12.12 -10.50
C ARG A 218 -18.90 -12.31 -11.67
N TRP A 219 -19.32 -11.90 -12.87
CA TRP A 219 -18.51 -11.99 -14.08
C TRP A 219 -17.33 -11.03 -14.09
N VAL A 220 -17.36 -9.93 -13.32
CA VAL A 220 -16.19 -9.08 -13.11
C VAL A 220 -15.06 -9.92 -12.53
N PHE A 221 -15.32 -10.63 -11.42
CA PHE A 221 -14.28 -11.43 -10.76
C PHE A 221 -13.83 -12.60 -11.63
N GLY A 222 -14.75 -13.27 -12.35
CA GLY A 222 -14.40 -14.39 -13.24
C GLY A 222 -13.51 -13.95 -14.41
N SER A 223 -13.85 -12.88 -15.11
CA SER A 223 -13.08 -12.39 -16.26
C SER A 223 -11.69 -11.87 -15.85
N PHE A 224 -11.61 -11.07 -14.79
CA PHE A 224 -10.31 -10.58 -14.29
C PHE A 224 -9.42 -11.69 -13.74
N CYS A 225 -9.98 -12.78 -13.22
CA CYS A 225 -9.22 -13.97 -12.83
C CYS A 225 -8.43 -14.54 -14.03
N ILE A 226 -9.07 -14.70 -15.17
CA ILE A 226 -8.46 -15.21 -16.41
C ILE A 226 -7.38 -14.23 -16.91
N ILE A 227 -7.71 -12.94 -16.97
CA ILE A 227 -6.80 -11.90 -17.47
C ILE A 227 -5.55 -11.79 -16.58
N LEU A 228 -5.69 -11.82 -15.25
CA LEU A 228 -4.56 -11.73 -14.33
C LEU A 228 -3.59 -12.89 -14.50
N VAL A 229 -4.11 -14.13 -14.63
CA VAL A 229 -3.29 -15.33 -14.85
C VAL A 229 -2.51 -15.21 -16.17
N PHE A 230 -3.17 -14.75 -17.23
CA PHE A 230 -2.54 -14.57 -18.54
C PHE A 230 -1.31 -13.65 -18.48
N PHE A 231 -1.39 -12.53 -17.75
CA PHE A 231 -0.25 -11.62 -17.61
C PHE A 231 0.76 -12.05 -16.54
N ALA A 232 0.39 -12.87 -15.56
CA ALA A 232 1.30 -13.36 -14.53
C ALA A 232 2.24 -14.47 -15.02
N ILE A 233 1.79 -15.32 -15.98
CA ILE A 233 2.60 -16.42 -16.52
C ILE A 233 3.93 -15.97 -17.11
N PRO A 234 4.01 -14.94 -17.99
CA PRO A 234 5.28 -14.47 -18.56
C PRO A 234 6.28 -14.00 -17.49
N VAL A 235 5.81 -13.31 -16.44
CA VAL A 235 6.68 -12.87 -15.32
C VAL A 235 7.36 -14.06 -14.69
N SER A 236 6.57 -15.06 -14.31
CA SER A 236 7.09 -16.26 -13.64
C SER A 236 8.02 -17.06 -14.57
N ALA A 237 7.68 -17.17 -15.85
CA ALA A 237 8.50 -17.86 -16.84
C ALA A 237 9.89 -17.21 -16.99
N ILE A 238 9.95 -15.87 -17.02
CA ILE A 238 11.22 -15.14 -17.08
C ILE A 238 12.06 -15.38 -15.83
N PHE A 239 11.47 -15.29 -14.63
CA PHE A 239 12.19 -15.58 -13.39
C PHE A 239 12.72 -17.02 -13.35
N MET A 240 11.89 -18.01 -13.69
CA MET A 240 12.29 -19.42 -13.73
C MET A 240 13.40 -19.68 -14.73
N TYR A 241 13.32 -19.09 -15.93
CA TYR A 241 14.37 -19.23 -16.95
C TYR A 241 15.72 -18.72 -16.45
N HIS A 242 15.75 -17.54 -15.82
CA HIS A 242 16.99 -16.94 -15.32
C HIS A 242 17.50 -17.65 -14.06
N GLU A 243 16.63 -18.18 -13.23
CA GLU A 243 17.03 -19.05 -12.10
C GLU A 243 17.74 -20.32 -12.61
N ILE A 244 17.17 -20.98 -13.62
CA ILE A 244 17.80 -22.14 -14.25
C ILE A 244 19.16 -21.77 -14.87
N LYS A 245 19.25 -20.62 -15.54
CA LYS A 245 20.50 -20.13 -16.12
C LYS A 245 21.54 -19.81 -15.05
N ALA A 246 21.18 -19.12 -13.98
CA ALA A 246 22.05 -18.83 -12.84
C ALA A 246 22.54 -20.10 -12.14
N LYS A 247 21.68 -21.13 -12.04
CA LYS A 247 22.05 -22.45 -11.51
C LYS A 247 23.08 -23.15 -12.38
N LYS A 248 22.91 -23.13 -13.72
CA LYS A 248 23.87 -23.71 -14.66
C LYS A 248 25.24 -23.03 -14.61
N LEU A 249 25.28 -21.74 -14.25
CA LEU A 249 26.51 -20.95 -14.10
C LEU A 249 27.15 -21.07 -12.71
N GLY A 250 26.58 -21.87 -11.81
CA GLY A 250 27.13 -22.09 -10.46
C GLY A 250 26.95 -20.94 -9.47
N TYR A 251 26.09 -19.94 -9.79
CA TYR A 251 25.85 -18.79 -8.90
C TYR A 251 24.86 -19.07 -7.77
N LEU A 252 24.13 -20.19 -7.82
CA LEU A 252 23.11 -20.51 -6.81
C LEU A 252 23.67 -21.45 -5.74
N PRO A 253 23.37 -21.20 -4.45
CA PRO A 253 23.69 -22.12 -3.38
C PRO A 253 22.92 -23.44 -3.52
N GLU A 254 23.47 -24.52 -2.97
CA GLU A 254 22.80 -25.81 -2.92
C GLU A 254 21.50 -25.72 -2.10
N LYS A 255 20.44 -26.42 -2.54
CA LYS A 255 19.18 -26.47 -1.82
C LYS A 255 19.35 -27.11 -0.45
N SER A 256 18.86 -26.47 0.60
CA SER A 256 18.77 -27.07 1.93
C SER A 256 17.98 -28.39 1.91
N ARG A 257 18.57 -29.47 2.40
CA ARG A 257 17.95 -30.81 2.48
C ARG A 257 17.14 -30.99 3.78
N ARG A 258 16.20 -30.10 4.06
CA ARG A 258 15.31 -30.26 5.22
C ARG A 258 14.16 -31.20 4.88
N SER A 259 13.76 -32.04 5.85
CA SER A 259 12.53 -32.84 5.72
C SER A 259 11.30 -31.94 5.71
N ALA A 260 10.14 -32.45 5.26
CA ALA A 260 8.90 -31.66 5.22
C ALA A 260 8.49 -31.19 6.62
N TRP A 261 8.64 -32.01 7.65
CA TRP A 261 8.33 -31.67 9.05
C TRP A 261 9.30 -30.64 9.64
N GLU A 262 10.59 -30.79 9.38
CA GLU A 262 11.62 -29.80 9.79
C GLU A 262 11.39 -28.45 9.11
N SER A 263 11.00 -28.47 7.84
CA SER A 263 10.63 -27.27 7.10
C SER A 263 9.38 -26.61 7.70
N ALA A 264 8.33 -27.35 8.02
CA ALA A 264 7.13 -26.83 8.65
C ALA A 264 7.43 -26.19 10.02
N LYS A 265 8.20 -26.88 10.86
CA LYS A 265 8.62 -26.36 12.17
C LYS A 265 9.51 -25.11 12.03
N PHE A 266 10.44 -25.10 11.07
CA PHE A 266 11.29 -23.95 10.77
C PHE A 266 10.44 -22.74 10.38
N TYR A 267 9.52 -22.88 9.42
CA TYR A 267 8.67 -21.78 8.98
C TYR A 267 7.70 -21.31 10.07
N PHE A 268 7.18 -22.22 10.90
CA PHE A 268 6.31 -21.87 12.02
C PHE A 268 7.01 -20.93 13.01
N VAL A 269 8.27 -21.23 13.33
CA VAL A 269 9.08 -20.40 14.24
C VAL A 269 9.58 -19.14 13.55
N GLU A 270 10.03 -19.24 12.29
CA GLU A 270 10.60 -18.12 11.54
C GLU A 270 9.57 -17.05 11.22
N PHE A 271 8.32 -17.44 10.95
CA PHE A 271 7.23 -16.48 10.70
C PHE A 271 6.59 -15.95 11.97
N ASP A 272 6.98 -16.48 13.12
CA ASP A 272 6.29 -16.21 14.38
C ASP A 272 4.76 -16.28 14.24
N VAL A 273 4.28 -17.47 13.86
CA VAL A 273 2.85 -17.71 13.59
C VAL A 273 1.99 -17.34 14.81
N VAL A 274 2.53 -17.52 16.04
CA VAL A 274 1.84 -17.17 17.28
C VAL A 274 1.65 -15.65 17.38
N GLY A 275 2.71 -14.86 17.16
CA GLY A 275 2.64 -13.40 17.14
C GLY A 275 1.69 -12.89 16.06
N MET A 276 1.70 -13.50 14.86
CA MET A 276 0.73 -13.18 13.79
C MET A 276 -0.71 -13.41 14.23
N ILE A 277 -1.01 -14.59 14.78
CA ILE A 277 -2.39 -14.94 15.21
C ILE A 277 -2.85 -13.99 16.31
N LEU A 278 -2.01 -13.71 17.31
CA LEU A 278 -2.34 -12.80 18.41
C LEU A 278 -2.63 -11.38 17.90
N THR A 279 -1.85 -10.90 16.92
CA THR A 279 -2.04 -9.57 16.31
C THR A 279 -3.34 -9.52 15.50
N ILE A 280 -3.58 -10.52 14.63
CA ILE A 280 -4.81 -10.60 13.83
C ILE A 280 -6.03 -10.69 14.74
N ALA A 281 -6.02 -11.61 15.72
CA ALA A 281 -7.13 -11.79 16.65
C ALA A 281 -7.37 -10.53 17.48
N GLY A 282 -6.31 -9.92 18.01
CA GLY A 282 -6.40 -8.73 18.84
C GLY A 282 -7.08 -7.56 18.12
N PHE A 283 -6.56 -7.16 16.95
CA PHE A 283 -7.18 -6.07 16.18
C PHE A 283 -8.57 -6.45 15.65
N SER A 284 -8.78 -7.67 15.15
CA SER A 284 -10.08 -8.09 14.64
C SER A 284 -11.14 -8.08 15.73
N LEU A 285 -10.83 -8.60 16.92
CA LEU A 285 -11.78 -8.66 18.04
C LEU A 285 -12.09 -7.29 18.65
N ILE A 286 -11.19 -6.31 18.54
CA ILE A 286 -11.45 -4.94 18.98
C ILE A 286 -12.26 -4.15 17.95
N LEU A 287 -11.95 -4.28 16.66
CA LEU A 287 -12.56 -3.45 15.62
C LEU A 287 -13.92 -3.98 15.12
N THR A 288 -14.17 -5.30 15.21
CA THR A 288 -15.45 -5.88 14.79
C THR A 288 -16.64 -5.34 15.60
N PRO A 289 -16.60 -5.29 16.95
CA PRO A 289 -17.67 -4.71 17.76
C PRO A 289 -18.11 -3.31 17.34
N LEU A 290 -17.18 -2.47 16.86
CA LEU A 290 -17.49 -1.12 16.38
C LEU A 290 -18.54 -1.10 15.25
N ASN A 291 -18.61 -2.18 14.48
CA ASN A 291 -19.51 -2.29 13.32
C ASN A 291 -20.77 -3.12 13.58
N ILE A 292 -20.78 -3.98 14.62
CA ILE A 292 -21.90 -4.92 14.84
C ILE A 292 -22.67 -4.67 16.15
N ALA A 293 -22.15 -3.85 17.06
CA ALA A 293 -22.75 -3.65 18.38
C ALA A 293 -24.21 -3.17 18.29
N THR A 294 -24.58 -2.31 17.33
CA THR A 294 -25.94 -1.84 17.12
C THR A 294 -26.94 -2.93 16.72
N ARG A 295 -26.47 -4.06 16.18
CA ARG A 295 -27.30 -5.21 15.78
C ARG A 295 -27.41 -6.26 16.88
N ALA A 296 -26.61 -6.12 17.94
CA ALA A 296 -26.63 -7.02 19.08
C ALA A 296 -27.87 -6.78 19.95
N PRO A 297 -28.45 -7.82 20.58
CA PRO A 297 -29.70 -7.73 21.31
C PRO A 297 -29.76 -6.61 22.36
N ASN A 298 -28.64 -6.37 23.07
CA ASN A 298 -28.50 -5.32 24.08
C ASN A 298 -27.49 -4.24 23.66
N GLY A 299 -27.22 -4.10 22.33
CA GLY A 299 -26.23 -3.19 21.82
C GLY A 299 -24.83 -3.45 22.40
N TRP A 300 -24.14 -2.39 22.81
CA TRP A 300 -22.82 -2.44 23.46
C TRP A 300 -22.76 -3.22 24.77
N LYS A 301 -23.91 -3.44 25.44
CA LYS A 301 -24.00 -4.20 26.70
C LYS A 301 -24.20 -5.70 26.49
N THR A 302 -24.15 -6.17 25.26
CA THR A 302 -24.25 -7.59 24.93
C THR A 302 -22.99 -8.32 25.35
N ASP A 303 -23.12 -9.45 26.07
CA ASP A 303 -22.00 -10.18 26.65
C ASP A 303 -20.90 -10.56 25.65
N TYR A 304 -21.28 -11.02 24.45
CA TYR A 304 -20.28 -11.38 23.44
C TYR A 304 -19.56 -10.16 22.87
N ILE A 305 -20.18 -8.96 22.81
CA ILE A 305 -19.53 -7.72 22.37
C ILE A 305 -18.45 -7.31 23.38
N ILE A 306 -18.79 -7.35 24.68
CA ILE A 306 -17.82 -7.07 25.75
C ILE A 306 -16.71 -8.11 25.75
N ALA A 307 -17.05 -9.40 25.63
CA ALA A 307 -16.07 -10.48 25.57
C ALA A 307 -15.09 -10.31 24.39
N MET A 308 -15.57 -9.94 23.19
CA MET A 308 -14.71 -9.67 22.04
C MET A 308 -13.68 -8.59 22.33
N ILE A 309 -14.09 -7.45 22.90
CA ILE A 309 -13.19 -6.34 23.22
C ILE A 309 -12.16 -6.78 24.27
N VAL A 310 -12.60 -7.43 25.36
CA VAL A 310 -11.71 -7.88 26.44
C VAL A 310 -10.69 -8.91 25.91
N VAL A 311 -11.16 -9.92 25.19
CA VAL A 311 -10.26 -10.93 24.59
C VAL A 311 -9.32 -10.30 23.58
N GLY A 312 -9.78 -9.33 22.78
CA GLY A 312 -8.94 -8.60 21.84
C GLY A 312 -7.81 -7.84 22.54
N VAL A 313 -8.10 -7.14 23.64
CA VAL A 313 -7.08 -6.44 24.46
C VAL A 313 -6.12 -7.45 25.09
N VAL A 314 -6.62 -8.57 25.61
CA VAL A 314 -5.77 -9.66 26.16
C VAL A 314 -4.87 -10.25 25.06
N CYS A 315 -5.36 -10.44 23.83
CA CYS A 315 -4.53 -10.89 22.72
C CYS A 315 -3.40 -9.92 22.38
N LEU A 316 -3.65 -8.60 22.35
CA LEU A 316 -2.60 -7.59 22.09
C LEU A 316 -1.60 -7.51 23.25
N ALA A 317 -2.05 -7.60 24.50
CA ALA A 317 -1.16 -7.70 25.67
C ALA A 317 -0.35 -9.00 25.62
N GLY A 318 -0.99 -10.11 25.27
CA GLY A 318 -0.34 -11.40 25.05
C GLY A 318 0.69 -11.36 23.91
N PHE A 319 0.41 -10.66 22.83
CA PHE A 319 1.35 -10.41 21.74
C PHE A 319 2.59 -9.64 22.26
N ALA A 320 2.41 -8.56 23.00
CA ALA A 320 3.53 -7.79 23.55
C ALA A 320 4.38 -8.63 24.53
N ALA A 321 3.74 -9.47 25.35
CA ALA A 321 4.40 -10.40 26.24
C ALA A 321 5.15 -11.50 25.47
N TRP A 322 4.51 -12.08 24.46
CA TRP A 322 5.10 -13.10 23.58
C TRP A 322 6.36 -12.58 22.90
N GLU A 323 6.26 -11.44 22.22
CA GLU A 323 7.36 -10.79 21.52
C GLU A 323 8.55 -10.47 22.43
N LYS A 324 8.29 -10.04 23.66
CA LYS A 324 9.34 -9.63 24.59
C LYS A 324 10.07 -10.80 25.23
N TRP A 325 9.37 -11.89 25.55
CA TRP A 325 9.91 -12.96 26.41
C TRP A 325 10.01 -14.33 25.74
N TYR A 326 9.20 -14.65 24.74
CA TYR A 326 9.06 -16.00 24.19
C TYR A 326 9.45 -16.13 22.71
N ALA A 327 9.28 -15.09 21.90
CA ALA A 327 9.56 -15.13 20.49
C ALA A 327 11.06 -15.33 20.22
N LYS A 328 11.42 -16.46 19.58
CA LYS A 328 12.81 -16.72 19.16
C LYS A 328 13.23 -15.81 18.01
N VAL A 329 12.31 -15.59 17.08
CA VAL A 329 12.45 -14.65 15.96
C VAL A 329 11.28 -13.68 16.08
N PRO A 330 11.50 -12.46 16.60
CA PRO A 330 10.43 -11.50 16.79
C PRO A 330 9.68 -11.20 15.48
N TYR A 331 8.35 -11.18 15.55
CA TYR A 331 7.50 -10.82 14.41
C TYR A 331 7.71 -9.37 14.00
N VAL A 332 7.69 -8.46 14.98
CA VAL A 332 7.98 -7.04 14.78
C VAL A 332 9.44 -6.76 15.09
N PRO A 333 10.26 -6.37 14.10
CA PRO A 333 11.68 -6.11 14.34
C PRO A 333 11.89 -4.77 15.04
N PHE A 334 11.76 -4.76 16.37
CA PHE A 334 11.85 -3.56 17.23
C PHE A 334 13.14 -2.76 17.06
N LYS A 335 14.23 -3.39 16.57
CA LYS A 335 15.48 -2.68 16.30
C LYS A 335 15.28 -1.49 15.34
N PHE A 336 14.39 -1.62 14.34
CA PHE A 336 14.10 -0.55 13.39
C PHE A 336 13.21 0.53 13.99
N LEU A 337 12.30 0.19 14.91
CA LEU A 337 11.42 1.16 15.56
C LEU A 337 12.19 2.09 16.54
N LYS A 338 13.43 1.78 16.88
CA LYS A 338 14.30 2.68 17.66
C LYS A 338 14.82 3.85 16.82
N ASP A 339 14.87 3.74 15.48
CA ASP A 339 15.20 4.86 14.62
C ASP A 339 13.97 5.76 14.46
N ARG A 340 14.12 7.04 14.85
CA ARG A 340 13.03 8.02 14.84
C ARG A 340 12.45 8.28 13.45
N THR A 341 13.25 8.11 12.38
CA THR A 341 12.78 8.30 11.00
C THR A 341 11.90 7.13 10.56
N ILE A 342 12.33 5.90 10.87
CA ILE A 342 11.54 4.69 10.56
C ILE A 342 10.24 4.70 11.34
N LEU A 343 10.31 4.94 12.67
CA LEU A 343 9.12 5.03 13.51
C LEU A 343 8.17 6.14 13.05
N GLY A 344 8.70 7.34 12.80
CA GLY A 344 7.92 8.47 12.32
C GLY A 344 7.26 8.20 10.97
N ALA A 345 7.94 7.52 10.03
CA ALA A 345 7.36 7.16 8.74
C ALA A 345 6.27 6.07 8.88
N CYS A 346 6.49 5.05 9.72
CA CYS A 346 5.49 4.02 10.01
C CYS A 346 4.23 4.62 10.65
N LEU A 347 4.40 5.51 11.63
CA LEU A 347 3.29 6.21 12.29
C LEU A 347 2.59 7.19 11.33
N LEU A 348 3.33 7.89 10.47
CA LEU A 348 2.75 8.71 9.40
C LEU A 348 1.83 7.87 8.52
N SER A 349 2.31 6.69 8.06
CA SER A 349 1.50 5.77 7.26
C SER A 349 0.23 5.33 8.00
N ALA A 350 0.34 4.99 9.29
CA ALA A 350 -0.80 4.60 10.10
C ALA A 350 -1.82 5.73 10.25
N PHE A 351 -1.41 6.91 10.73
CA PHE A 351 -2.34 8.02 11.00
C PHE A 351 -2.93 8.61 9.72
N LEU A 352 -2.17 8.63 8.62
CA LEU A 352 -2.68 9.06 7.32
C LEU A 352 -3.80 8.15 6.84
N ASN A 353 -3.60 6.82 6.90
CA ASN A 353 -4.63 5.86 6.52
C ASN A 353 -5.82 5.89 7.48
N MET A 354 -5.61 6.06 8.79
CA MET A 354 -6.70 6.28 9.75
C MET A 354 -7.56 7.48 9.35
N SER A 355 -6.91 8.61 9.07
CA SER A 355 -7.60 9.84 8.67
C SER A 355 -8.41 9.64 7.40
N ILE A 356 -7.80 9.09 6.34
CA ILE A 356 -8.46 8.91 5.03
C ILE A 356 -9.65 7.96 5.16
N PHE A 357 -9.46 6.75 5.70
CA PHE A 357 -10.50 5.73 5.72
C PHE A 357 -11.59 5.98 6.77
N ALA A 358 -11.38 6.93 7.70
CA ALA A 358 -12.44 7.41 8.57
C ALA A 358 -13.56 8.13 7.80
N TRP A 359 -13.26 8.82 6.67
CA TRP A 359 -14.24 9.57 5.90
C TRP A 359 -14.44 9.06 4.45
N ASP A 360 -13.53 8.27 3.90
CA ASP A 360 -13.60 7.81 2.50
C ASP A 360 -14.50 6.60 2.29
N THR A 361 -14.71 5.76 3.32
CA THR A 361 -15.38 4.46 3.24
C THR A 361 -16.76 4.50 2.56
N TYR A 362 -17.59 5.46 2.93
CA TYR A 362 -18.95 5.66 2.39
C TYR A 362 -19.05 6.85 1.43
N TYR A 363 -17.92 7.36 0.95
CA TYR A 363 -17.90 8.54 0.10
C TYR A 363 -18.53 8.28 -1.27
N ASN A 364 -18.31 7.11 -1.85
CA ASN A 364 -18.95 6.72 -3.11
C ASN A 364 -20.48 6.70 -2.97
N SER A 365 -21.01 6.15 -1.87
CA SER A 365 -22.44 6.15 -1.59
C SER A 365 -22.98 7.58 -1.39
N TYR A 366 -22.24 8.44 -0.68
CA TYR A 366 -22.58 9.85 -0.50
C TYR A 366 -22.73 10.57 -1.86
N LEU A 367 -21.74 10.40 -2.77
CA LEU A 367 -21.79 11.04 -4.09
C LEU A 367 -22.99 10.60 -4.93
N GLN A 368 -23.37 9.34 -4.87
CA GLN A 368 -24.52 8.83 -5.61
C GLN A 368 -25.85 9.20 -4.96
N VAL A 369 -25.95 9.04 -3.63
CA VAL A 369 -27.21 9.30 -2.90
C VAL A 369 -27.49 10.79 -2.78
N VAL A 370 -26.52 11.62 -2.41
CA VAL A 370 -26.73 13.05 -2.13
C VAL A 370 -26.73 13.89 -3.41
N HIS A 371 -25.76 13.62 -4.31
CA HIS A 371 -25.63 14.41 -5.54
C HIS A 371 -26.28 13.75 -6.77
N GLY A 372 -26.83 12.53 -6.63
CA GLY A 372 -27.48 11.83 -7.76
C GLY A 372 -26.54 11.44 -8.90
N LEU A 373 -25.21 11.29 -8.62
CA LEU A 373 -24.22 10.98 -9.64
C LEU A 373 -24.34 9.53 -10.12
N SER A 374 -24.02 9.30 -11.40
CA SER A 374 -23.84 7.95 -11.94
C SER A 374 -22.64 7.26 -11.27
N ILE A 375 -22.58 5.92 -11.35
CA ILE A 375 -21.46 5.12 -10.84
C ILE A 375 -20.13 5.62 -11.38
N ALA A 376 -20.09 5.91 -12.70
CA ALA A 376 -18.88 6.39 -13.37
C ALA A 376 -18.45 7.76 -12.83
N THR A 377 -19.38 8.73 -12.79
CA THR A 377 -19.09 10.10 -12.33
C THR A 377 -18.70 10.16 -10.85
N ALA A 378 -19.39 9.39 -9.99
CA ALA A 378 -19.04 9.25 -8.59
C ALA A 378 -17.64 8.65 -8.42
N GLY A 379 -17.32 7.62 -9.22
CA GLY A 379 -15.99 7.02 -9.27
C GLY A 379 -14.89 8.00 -9.72
N TYR A 380 -15.14 8.86 -10.71
CA TYR A 380 -14.17 9.89 -11.12
C TYR A 380 -13.93 10.93 -10.02
N THR A 381 -15.00 11.37 -9.36
CA THR A 381 -14.92 12.32 -8.25
C THR A 381 -14.12 11.73 -7.07
N LEU A 382 -14.44 10.49 -6.70
CA LEU A 382 -13.72 9.74 -5.65
C LEU A 382 -12.23 9.63 -5.96
N ASN A 383 -11.91 9.34 -7.23
CA ASN A 383 -10.54 9.05 -7.65
C ASN A 383 -9.70 10.31 -7.99
N ALA A 384 -10.22 11.53 -7.86
CA ALA A 384 -9.47 12.76 -8.11
C ALA A 384 -8.17 12.83 -7.29
N PHE A 385 -8.19 12.33 -6.05
CA PHE A 385 -7.02 12.10 -5.20
C PHE A 385 -5.98 11.22 -5.89
N SER A 386 -6.40 10.05 -6.37
CA SER A 386 -5.51 9.06 -7.01
C SER A 386 -4.91 9.59 -8.32
N VAL A 387 -5.68 10.32 -9.11
CA VAL A 387 -5.21 10.97 -10.35
C VAL A 387 -4.10 11.96 -10.02
N THR A 388 -4.35 12.86 -9.07
CA THR A 388 -3.38 13.89 -8.69
C THR A 388 -2.10 13.26 -8.14
N SER A 389 -2.20 12.30 -7.23
CA SER A 389 -1.02 11.66 -6.64
C SER A 389 -0.22 10.86 -7.67
N THR A 390 -0.89 10.17 -8.59
CA THR A 390 -0.23 9.38 -9.64
C THR A 390 0.48 10.25 -10.65
N ILE A 391 -0.11 11.37 -11.07
CA ILE A 391 0.53 12.33 -11.99
C ILE A 391 1.76 12.95 -11.32
N LEU A 392 1.67 13.31 -10.05
CA LEU A 392 2.78 13.95 -9.33
C LEU A 392 3.93 13.00 -8.99
N ALA A 393 3.66 11.72 -8.78
CA ALA A 393 4.65 10.74 -8.31
C ALA A 393 5.95 10.70 -9.13
N PRO A 394 5.94 10.62 -10.48
CA PRO A 394 7.17 10.66 -11.30
C PRO A 394 7.94 11.97 -11.15
N PHE A 395 7.23 13.11 -11.11
CA PHE A 395 7.86 14.43 -10.96
C PHE A 395 8.52 14.59 -9.59
N ILE A 396 7.86 14.09 -8.54
CA ILE A 396 8.44 14.07 -7.20
C ILE A 396 9.65 13.15 -7.16
N GLY A 397 9.60 11.98 -7.82
CA GLY A 397 10.74 11.08 -7.97
C GLY A 397 11.94 11.75 -8.64
N LEU A 398 11.72 12.50 -9.74
CA LEU A 398 12.73 13.29 -10.43
C LEU A 398 13.27 14.40 -9.53
N PHE A 399 12.39 15.13 -8.83
CA PHE A 399 12.78 16.18 -7.89
C PHE A 399 13.64 15.62 -6.75
N LEU A 400 13.27 14.49 -6.16
CA LEU A 400 14.05 13.83 -5.10
C LEU A 400 15.43 13.40 -5.61
N ARG A 401 15.54 12.89 -6.86
CA ARG A 401 16.81 12.58 -7.49
C ARG A 401 17.71 13.80 -7.65
N TRP A 402 17.14 14.93 -8.07
CA TRP A 402 17.89 16.18 -8.26
C TRP A 402 18.25 16.82 -6.93
N TYR A 403 17.32 16.91 -5.99
CA TYR A 403 17.49 17.56 -4.68
C TYR A 403 18.37 16.76 -3.71
N GLY A 404 18.39 15.42 -3.84
CA GLY A 404 19.23 14.53 -3.04
C GLY A 404 18.80 14.36 -1.57
N ARG A 405 17.61 14.84 -1.16
CA ARG A 405 17.09 14.74 0.21
C ARG A 405 15.57 14.58 0.20
N TYR A 406 15.01 13.85 1.20
CA TYR A 406 13.57 13.54 1.29
C TYR A 406 12.81 14.39 2.33
N TYR A 407 13.50 14.99 3.30
CA TYR A 407 12.87 15.64 4.47
C TYR A 407 12.02 16.85 4.09
N TRP A 408 12.60 17.85 3.41
CA TRP A 408 11.88 19.09 3.09
C TRP A 408 10.70 18.89 2.13
N PRO A 409 10.81 18.03 1.09
CA PRO A 409 9.63 17.66 0.30
C PRO A 409 8.51 17.05 1.15
N ALA A 410 8.85 16.18 2.12
CA ALA A 410 7.85 15.59 3.02
C ALA A 410 7.15 16.66 3.89
N VAL A 411 7.90 17.63 4.43
CA VAL A 411 7.35 18.77 5.19
C VAL A 411 6.41 19.61 4.31
N PHE A 412 6.77 19.83 3.04
CA PHE A 412 5.93 20.56 2.08
C PHE A 412 4.57 19.88 1.82
N GLY A 413 4.45 18.57 2.06
CA GLY A 413 3.18 17.84 2.00
C GLY A 413 2.18 18.22 3.10
N ILE A 414 2.64 18.71 4.27
CA ILE A 414 1.79 18.98 5.44
C ILE A 414 0.66 19.98 5.13
N PRO A 415 0.90 21.20 4.62
CA PRO A 415 -0.18 22.16 4.38
C PRO A 415 -1.24 21.61 3.41
N TRP A 416 -0.84 20.84 2.41
CA TRP A 416 -1.78 20.24 1.46
C TRP A 416 -2.68 19.18 2.10
N CYS A 417 -2.14 18.35 3.00
CA CYS A 417 -2.92 17.39 3.76
C CYS A 417 -3.94 18.08 4.68
N VAL A 418 -3.49 19.09 5.41
CA VAL A 418 -4.36 19.86 6.33
C VAL A 418 -5.48 20.57 5.54
N LEU A 419 -5.15 21.27 4.46
CA LEU A 419 -6.15 21.94 3.62
C LEU A 419 -7.13 20.93 3.00
N GLY A 420 -6.62 19.83 2.39
CA GLY A 420 -7.45 18.85 1.72
C GLY A 420 -8.44 18.17 2.67
N THR A 421 -8.04 17.89 3.92
CA THR A 421 -8.93 17.23 4.88
C THR A 421 -9.84 18.22 5.62
N ALA A 422 -9.30 19.34 6.11
CA ALA A 422 -10.07 20.29 6.91
C ALA A 422 -11.18 20.99 6.09
N LEU A 423 -10.92 21.34 4.84
CA LEU A 423 -11.91 21.96 3.97
C LEU A 423 -13.11 21.05 3.68
N LEU A 424 -12.95 19.71 3.75
CA LEU A 424 -14.07 18.78 3.60
C LEU A 424 -15.14 18.97 4.70
N ILE A 425 -14.78 19.46 5.90
CA ILE A 425 -15.78 19.74 6.96
C ILE A 425 -16.85 20.73 6.46
N HIS A 426 -16.41 21.73 5.68
CA HIS A 426 -17.30 22.76 5.15
C HIS A 426 -17.92 22.35 3.80
N PHE A 427 -17.13 21.83 2.88
CA PHE A 427 -17.58 21.60 1.50
C PHE A 427 -18.29 20.26 1.29
N ARG A 428 -18.09 19.26 2.17
CA ARG A 428 -18.77 17.97 2.07
C ARG A 428 -20.11 17.99 2.79
N GLN A 429 -20.96 18.94 2.36
CA GLN A 429 -22.31 19.10 2.87
C GLN A 429 -23.30 19.07 1.69
N PRO A 430 -24.56 18.60 1.89
CA PRO A 430 -25.60 18.69 0.90
C PRO A 430 -25.77 20.13 0.39
N GLY A 431 -25.97 20.30 -0.91
CA GLY A 431 -26.16 21.61 -1.54
C GLY A 431 -24.88 22.31 -2.01
N ASN A 432 -23.69 21.85 -1.64
CA ASN A 432 -22.43 22.37 -2.17
C ASN A 432 -22.12 21.79 -3.54
N ASP A 433 -21.41 22.56 -4.37
CA ASP A 433 -20.96 22.11 -5.68
C ASP A 433 -19.89 21.02 -5.59
N ILE A 434 -19.97 20.03 -6.49
CA ILE A 434 -19.04 18.89 -6.58
C ILE A 434 -17.61 19.38 -6.86
N GLY A 435 -17.44 20.52 -7.54
CA GLY A 435 -16.12 21.11 -7.80
C GLY A 435 -15.30 21.37 -6.55
N TYR A 436 -15.94 21.78 -5.44
CA TYR A 436 -15.24 21.95 -4.16
C TYR A 436 -14.77 20.62 -3.56
N LEU A 437 -15.53 19.55 -3.75
CA LEU A 437 -15.13 18.21 -3.32
C LEU A 437 -13.91 17.72 -4.11
N VAL A 438 -13.92 17.92 -5.43
CA VAL A 438 -12.78 17.59 -6.30
C VAL A 438 -11.55 18.41 -5.90
N MET A 439 -11.71 19.71 -5.63
CA MET A 439 -10.63 20.57 -5.17
C MET A 439 -9.97 20.04 -3.87
N CYS A 440 -10.77 19.64 -2.88
CA CYS A 440 -10.27 19.04 -1.63
C CYS A 440 -9.51 17.73 -1.91
N GLN A 441 -10.03 16.90 -2.81
CA GLN A 441 -9.37 15.66 -3.24
C GLN A 441 -8.04 15.93 -3.96
N VAL A 442 -7.96 16.97 -4.79
CA VAL A 442 -6.71 17.40 -5.44
C VAL A 442 -5.68 17.81 -4.39
N PHE A 443 -6.04 18.64 -3.41
CA PHE A 443 -5.11 19.04 -2.34
C PHE A 443 -4.60 17.82 -1.55
N HIS A 444 -5.50 16.91 -1.22
CA HIS A 444 -5.13 15.65 -0.56
C HIS A 444 -4.26 14.76 -1.46
N GLY A 445 -4.50 14.76 -2.78
CA GLY A 445 -3.69 14.06 -3.77
C GLY A 445 -2.25 14.59 -3.88
N VAL A 446 -2.03 15.89 -3.68
CA VAL A 446 -0.69 16.49 -3.64
C VAL A 446 0.12 15.91 -2.48
N CYS A 447 -0.42 15.92 -1.26
CA CYS A 447 0.29 15.35 -0.10
C CYS A 447 0.47 13.84 -0.25
N GLY A 448 -0.54 13.12 -0.76
CA GLY A 448 -0.49 11.70 -1.03
C GLY A 448 0.63 11.32 -2.00
N GLY A 449 0.78 12.05 -3.10
CA GLY A 449 1.87 11.87 -4.08
C GLY A 449 3.25 12.12 -3.47
N ILE A 450 3.40 13.17 -2.66
CA ILE A 450 4.65 13.49 -1.96
C ILE A 450 5.01 12.36 -0.98
N TRP A 451 4.09 11.96 -0.12
CA TRP A 451 4.38 10.98 0.93
C TRP A 451 4.46 9.54 0.42
N ALA A 452 3.79 9.21 -0.67
CA ALA A 452 3.97 7.93 -1.36
C ALA A 452 5.42 7.72 -1.85
N MET A 453 6.12 8.82 -2.21
CA MET A 453 7.53 8.76 -2.64
C MET A 453 8.50 8.95 -1.47
N THR A 454 8.23 9.92 -0.58
CA THR A 454 9.17 10.26 0.50
C THR A 454 9.13 9.28 1.67
N GLY A 455 7.98 8.68 1.99
CA GLY A 455 7.82 7.73 3.10
C GLY A 455 8.68 6.46 2.93
N PRO A 456 8.47 5.68 1.86
CA PRO A 456 9.31 4.51 1.57
C PRO A 456 10.80 4.88 1.40
N LEU A 457 11.12 6.00 0.75
CA LEU A 457 12.50 6.46 0.59
C LEU A 457 13.16 6.77 1.93
N ALA A 458 12.44 7.43 2.83
CA ALA A 458 12.95 7.80 4.15
C ALA A 458 13.35 6.57 4.98
N ILE A 459 12.54 5.49 4.97
CA ILE A 459 12.87 4.26 5.69
C ILE A 459 13.98 3.48 5.02
N MET A 460 13.98 3.36 3.68
CA MET A 460 15.02 2.66 2.93
C MET A 460 16.39 3.33 3.08
N ALA A 461 16.44 4.65 3.22
CA ALA A 461 17.68 5.39 3.44
C ALA A 461 18.33 5.15 4.81
N GLN A 462 17.63 4.53 5.78
CA GLN A 462 18.16 4.23 7.12
C GLN A 462 18.80 2.85 7.22
N VAL A 463 18.57 1.96 6.28
CA VAL A 463 18.88 0.52 6.39
C VAL A 463 19.79 0.05 5.26
N THR A 464 20.35 -1.14 5.43
CA THR A 464 21.13 -1.83 4.39
C THR A 464 20.20 -2.45 3.33
N HIS A 465 20.76 -2.83 2.17
CA HIS A 465 19.96 -3.46 1.09
C HIS A 465 19.22 -4.73 1.55
N GLN A 466 19.82 -5.52 2.44
CA GLN A 466 19.23 -6.76 2.97
C GLN A 466 17.99 -6.51 3.84
N GLU A 467 17.90 -5.34 4.47
CA GLU A 467 16.83 -4.98 5.41
C GLU A 467 15.66 -4.25 4.73
N ILE A 468 15.79 -3.88 3.43
CA ILE A 468 14.78 -3.10 2.70
C ILE A 468 13.41 -3.78 2.72
N ALA A 469 13.36 -5.09 2.43
CA ALA A 469 12.11 -5.84 2.40
C ALA A 469 11.38 -5.78 3.75
N VAL A 470 12.12 -5.97 4.84
CA VAL A 470 11.55 -5.97 6.20
C VAL A 470 11.01 -4.60 6.59
N VAL A 471 11.76 -3.51 6.32
CA VAL A 471 11.27 -2.16 6.69
C VAL A 471 10.10 -1.70 5.81
N LEU A 472 10.06 -2.08 4.52
CA LEU A 472 8.90 -1.83 3.65
C LEU A 472 7.67 -2.61 4.14
N ALA A 473 7.83 -3.87 4.56
CA ALA A 473 6.76 -4.66 5.14
C ALA A 473 6.23 -4.03 6.43
N LEU A 474 7.15 -3.57 7.31
CA LEU A 474 6.81 -2.88 8.55
C LEU A 474 6.02 -1.58 8.29
N TYR A 475 6.51 -0.72 7.39
CA TYR A 475 5.83 0.50 6.96
C TYR A 475 4.42 0.22 6.45
N SER A 476 4.30 -0.77 5.58
CA SER A 476 3.02 -1.18 4.99
C SER A 476 2.08 -1.83 6.00
N MET A 477 2.59 -2.58 6.98
CA MET A 477 1.79 -3.16 8.08
C MET A 477 1.16 -2.06 8.92
N PHE A 478 1.93 -1.05 9.32
CA PHE A 478 1.42 0.10 10.05
C PHE A 478 0.31 0.84 9.27
N GLY A 479 0.51 1.03 7.96
CA GLY A 479 -0.51 1.62 7.09
C GLY A 479 -1.80 0.79 7.04
N SER A 480 -1.70 -0.53 6.92
CA SER A 480 -2.87 -1.42 6.87
C SER A 480 -3.63 -1.51 8.20
N ILE A 481 -2.92 -1.49 9.34
CA ILE A 481 -3.55 -1.40 10.66
C ILE A 481 -4.27 -0.05 10.81
N GLY A 482 -3.63 1.04 10.40
CA GLY A 482 -4.26 2.37 10.37
C GLY A 482 -5.53 2.40 9.51
N GLN A 483 -5.47 1.81 8.32
CA GLN A 483 -6.62 1.64 7.44
C GLN A 483 -7.76 0.87 8.11
N ALA A 484 -7.47 -0.24 8.77
CA ALA A 484 -8.47 -1.04 9.47
C ALA A 484 -9.14 -0.26 10.62
N ILE A 485 -8.36 0.52 11.38
CA ILE A 485 -8.90 1.39 12.42
C ILE A 485 -9.79 2.49 11.79
N GLY A 486 -9.38 3.10 10.67
CA GLY A 486 -10.19 4.06 9.92
C GLY A 486 -11.54 3.47 9.48
N PHE A 487 -11.54 2.25 8.92
CA PHE A 487 -12.77 1.51 8.60
C PHE A 487 -13.63 1.24 9.84
N GLY A 488 -13.01 0.90 10.98
CA GLY A 488 -13.71 0.71 12.24
C GLY A 488 -14.42 1.98 12.69
N ILE A 489 -13.75 3.13 12.63
CA ILE A 489 -14.31 4.45 12.99
C ILE A 489 -15.49 4.81 12.06
N SER A 490 -15.27 4.72 10.74
CA SER A 490 -16.33 5.02 9.77
C SER A 490 -17.53 4.10 9.90
N GLY A 491 -17.30 2.81 10.13
CA GLY A 491 -18.36 1.83 10.35
C GLY A 491 -19.14 2.08 11.64
N ALA A 492 -18.45 2.47 12.73
CA ALA A 492 -19.10 2.83 14.00
C ALA A 492 -20.04 4.02 13.82
N LEU A 493 -19.56 5.13 13.23
CA LEU A 493 -20.38 6.31 12.96
C LEU A 493 -21.56 5.97 12.03
N TRP A 494 -21.30 5.20 10.97
CA TRP A 494 -22.35 4.82 10.03
C TRP A 494 -23.44 3.95 10.64
N THR A 495 -23.06 2.93 11.42
CA THR A 495 -24.03 1.97 11.95
C THR A 495 -24.79 2.50 13.17
N ASN A 496 -24.20 3.43 13.95
CA ASN A 496 -24.87 4.01 15.13
C ASN A 496 -25.72 5.24 14.75
N ASP A 497 -25.19 6.13 13.92
CA ASP A 497 -25.76 7.47 13.77
C ASP A 497 -26.68 7.58 12.54
N LEU A 498 -26.34 6.93 11.39
CA LEU A 498 -27.16 7.06 10.18
C LEU A 498 -28.60 6.58 10.35
N PRO A 499 -28.89 5.40 10.93
CA PRO A 499 -30.29 4.98 11.14
C PRO A 499 -31.07 5.93 12.05
N THR A 500 -30.37 6.46 13.06
CA THR A 500 -30.97 7.40 14.02
C THR A 500 -31.31 8.74 13.35
N GLU A 501 -30.39 9.30 12.57
CA GLU A 501 -30.59 10.56 11.85
C GLU A 501 -31.64 10.41 10.74
N MET A 502 -31.66 9.25 10.03
CA MET A 502 -32.71 8.94 9.06
C MET A 502 -34.10 8.87 9.74
N TYR A 503 -34.21 8.17 10.85
CA TYR A 503 -35.47 8.06 11.58
C TYR A 503 -36.01 9.43 12.08
N LYS A 504 -35.10 10.32 12.53
CA LYS A 504 -35.45 11.68 12.94
C LYS A 504 -35.94 12.55 11.78
N ALA A 505 -35.26 12.43 10.62
CA ALA A 505 -35.54 13.27 9.48
C ALA A 505 -36.71 12.79 8.61
N LEU A 506 -37.02 11.48 8.62
CA LEU A 506 -38.13 10.92 7.85
C LEU A 506 -39.50 11.41 8.31
N PRO A 507 -40.45 11.67 7.38
CA PRO A 507 -41.87 11.89 7.69
C PRO A 507 -42.42 10.77 8.55
N GLN A 508 -43.43 11.08 9.39
CA GLN A 508 -43.97 10.11 10.37
C GLN A 508 -44.51 8.83 9.71
N ASP A 509 -45.14 8.96 8.57
CA ASP A 509 -45.70 7.86 7.76
C ASP A 509 -44.63 6.96 7.12
N ALA A 510 -43.42 7.48 6.90
CA ALA A 510 -42.30 6.75 6.28
C ALA A 510 -41.25 6.19 7.29
N ARG A 511 -41.39 6.45 8.59
CA ARG A 511 -40.43 6.01 9.62
C ARG A 511 -40.30 4.50 9.74
N ASN A 512 -41.33 3.74 9.42
CA ASN A 512 -41.31 2.28 9.40
C ASN A 512 -40.40 1.73 8.29
N GLN A 513 -40.03 2.53 7.29
CA GLN A 513 -39.15 2.15 6.20
C GLN A 513 -37.64 2.39 6.51
N THR A 514 -37.32 2.97 7.68
CA THR A 514 -35.93 3.32 8.05
C THR A 514 -34.96 2.14 7.88
N ALA A 515 -35.33 0.94 8.35
CA ALA A 515 -34.46 -0.24 8.26
C ALA A 515 -34.24 -0.69 6.81
N ALA A 516 -35.26 -0.62 5.97
CA ALA A 516 -35.15 -0.97 4.54
C ALA A 516 -34.29 0.06 3.79
N LEU A 517 -34.54 1.35 4.01
CA LEU A 517 -33.75 2.44 3.44
C LEU A 517 -32.27 2.36 3.88
N TYR A 518 -32.00 2.08 5.16
CA TYR A 518 -30.63 1.91 5.66
C TYR A 518 -29.91 0.74 4.99
N GLY A 519 -30.59 -0.37 4.72
CA GLY A 519 -30.01 -1.60 4.19
C GLY A 519 -29.72 -1.59 2.69
N ASP A 520 -30.44 -0.78 1.90
CA ASP A 520 -30.36 -0.78 0.42
C ASP A 520 -30.22 0.63 -0.17
N MET A 521 -29.03 0.88 -0.74
CA MET A 521 -28.73 2.15 -1.42
C MET A 521 -29.64 2.40 -2.66
N LYS A 522 -30.14 1.35 -3.33
CA LYS A 522 -31.06 1.54 -4.45
C LYS A 522 -32.39 2.10 -4.01
N LEU A 523 -32.92 1.65 -2.87
CA LEU A 523 -34.13 2.20 -2.27
C LEU A 523 -33.94 3.66 -1.87
N GLN A 524 -32.76 4.03 -1.34
CA GLN A 524 -32.46 5.42 -1.02
C GLN A 524 -32.49 6.34 -2.23
N MET A 525 -32.19 5.81 -3.42
CA MET A 525 -32.18 6.54 -4.70
C MET A 525 -33.47 6.37 -5.53
N ALA A 526 -34.45 5.61 -5.05
CA ALA A 526 -35.68 5.33 -5.80
C ALA A 526 -36.53 6.59 -6.01
N ASP A 527 -36.58 7.44 -5.00
CA ASP A 527 -37.31 8.69 -5.06
C ASP A 527 -36.47 9.82 -5.68
N PRO A 528 -37.05 10.71 -6.48
CA PRO A 528 -36.36 11.89 -6.99
C PRO A 528 -35.86 12.83 -5.88
N ILE A 529 -34.75 13.54 -6.14
CA ILE A 529 -34.27 14.63 -5.27
C ILE A 529 -35.35 15.70 -5.15
N GLY A 530 -35.60 16.20 -3.94
CA GLY A 530 -36.68 17.14 -3.62
C GLY A 530 -37.95 16.47 -3.09
N THR A 531 -38.00 15.13 -2.99
CA THR A 531 -39.10 14.44 -2.27
C THR A 531 -38.79 14.37 -0.77
N PRO A 532 -39.81 14.39 0.11
CA PRO A 532 -39.59 14.40 1.57
C PRO A 532 -38.75 13.22 2.08
N ILE A 533 -38.93 12.03 1.52
CA ILE A 533 -38.14 10.83 1.86
C ILE A 533 -36.68 11.00 1.41
N ARG A 534 -36.47 11.42 0.17
CA ARG A 534 -35.12 11.61 -0.37
C ARG A 534 -34.36 12.70 0.37
N ASP A 535 -35.00 13.82 0.67
CA ASP A 535 -34.39 14.95 1.37
C ASP A 535 -34.04 14.58 2.83
N ALA A 536 -34.86 13.76 3.48
CA ALA A 536 -34.54 13.20 4.80
C ALA A 536 -33.27 12.31 4.76
N VAL A 537 -33.14 11.45 3.75
CA VAL A 537 -31.94 10.62 3.53
C VAL A 537 -30.73 11.51 3.26
N ILE A 538 -30.83 12.51 2.38
CA ILE A 538 -29.75 13.45 2.07
C ILE A 538 -29.28 14.20 3.32
N HIS A 539 -30.23 14.67 4.15
CA HIS A 539 -29.92 15.34 5.40
C HIS A 539 -29.14 14.42 6.36
N ALA A 540 -29.62 13.18 6.58
CA ALA A 540 -28.95 12.20 7.43
C ALA A 540 -27.53 11.88 6.97
N TYR A 541 -27.33 11.72 5.65
CA TYR A 541 -25.99 11.56 5.05
C TYR A 541 -25.08 12.76 5.34
N GLY A 542 -25.61 13.99 5.21
CA GLY A 542 -24.86 15.23 5.48
C GLY A 542 -24.31 15.28 6.91
N VAL A 543 -25.16 14.95 7.90
CA VAL A 543 -24.76 14.94 9.31
C VAL A 543 -23.66 13.92 9.57
N VAL A 544 -23.88 12.65 9.21
CA VAL A 544 -22.95 11.56 9.50
C VAL A 544 -21.63 11.72 8.73
N GLN A 545 -21.67 12.17 7.49
CA GLN A 545 -20.48 12.42 6.70
C GLN A 545 -19.61 13.55 7.29
N ARG A 546 -20.23 14.58 7.87
CA ARG A 546 -19.50 15.64 8.57
C ARG A 546 -18.79 15.10 9.82
N GLU A 547 -19.44 14.25 10.60
CA GLU A 547 -18.83 13.59 11.76
C GLU A 547 -17.63 12.72 11.38
N MET A 548 -17.75 11.96 10.29
CA MET A 548 -16.65 11.17 9.74
C MET A 548 -15.45 12.03 9.34
N VAL A 549 -15.68 13.17 8.69
CA VAL A 549 -14.60 14.10 8.31
C VAL A 549 -13.95 14.70 9.56
N ILE A 550 -14.72 15.09 10.57
CA ILE A 550 -14.20 15.61 11.85
C ILE A 550 -13.31 14.56 12.52
N ALA A 551 -13.77 13.28 12.56
CA ALA A 551 -12.97 12.17 13.10
C ALA A 551 -11.65 12.00 12.34
N GLY A 552 -11.68 12.12 11.01
CA GLY A 552 -10.47 12.09 10.18
C GLY A 552 -9.50 13.27 10.46
N CYS A 553 -10.05 14.47 10.66
CA CYS A 553 -9.26 15.68 11.00
C CYS A 553 -8.56 15.57 12.36
N ALA A 554 -9.09 14.80 13.31
CA ALA A 554 -8.46 14.62 14.62
C ALA A 554 -7.06 14.02 14.56
N PHE A 555 -6.71 13.32 13.47
CA PHE A 555 -5.38 12.73 13.26
C PHE A 555 -4.36 13.70 12.62
N LEU A 556 -4.78 14.86 12.10
CA LEU A 556 -3.88 15.80 11.41
C LEU A 556 -2.72 16.29 12.28
N PRO A 557 -2.89 16.65 13.56
CA PRO A 557 -1.77 17.03 14.42
C PRO A 557 -0.72 15.92 14.56
N LEU A 558 -1.17 14.67 14.70
CA LEU A 558 -0.27 13.52 14.80
C LEU A 558 0.50 13.28 13.51
N ILE A 559 -0.15 13.43 12.35
CA ILE A 559 0.48 13.36 11.02
C ILE A 559 1.60 14.40 10.92
N CYS A 560 1.35 15.66 11.32
CA CYS A 560 2.36 16.72 11.31
C CYS A 560 3.57 16.37 12.18
N ILE A 561 3.34 15.92 13.42
CA ILE A 561 4.40 15.52 14.35
C ILE A 561 5.25 14.40 13.75
N CYS A 562 4.62 13.39 13.13
CA CYS A 562 5.33 12.27 12.54
C CYS A 562 6.33 12.69 11.46
N VAL A 563 5.99 13.66 10.62
CA VAL A 563 6.89 14.18 9.58
C VAL A 563 8.05 14.97 10.18
N PHE A 564 7.80 15.82 11.19
CA PHE A 564 8.85 16.65 11.82
C PHE A 564 9.91 15.84 12.57
N VAL A 565 9.60 14.62 13.00
CA VAL A 565 10.54 13.72 13.71
C VAL A 565 11.62 13.16 12.78
N TRP A 566 11.45 13.18 11.45
CA TRP A 566 12.40 12.57 10.50
C TRP A 566 13.78 13.26 10.53
N ARG A 567 14.83 12.45 10.26
CA ARG A 567 16.19 12.97 10.05
C ARG A 567 16.39 13.40 8.62
N ASN A 568 17.02 14.54 8.40
CA ASN A 568 17.37 15.02 7.07
C ASN A 568 18.69 14.37 6.60
N LYS A 569 18.62 13.19 5.98
CA LYS A 569 19.79 12.49 5.42
C LYS A 569 19.85 12.60 3.90
N PRO A 570 21.06 12.61 3.30
CA PRO A 570 21.21 12.50 1.85
C PRO A 570 20.89 11.09 1.35
N ILE A 571 20.51 10.96 0.07
CA ILE A 571 20.13 9.70 -0.59
C ILE A 571 21.21 9.12 -1.51
N ASP A 572 22.47 9.60 -1.41
CA ASP A 572 23.57 9.23 -2.33
C ASP A 572 24.26 7.89 -1.99
N ARG A 573 23.69 7.06 -1.12
CA ARG A 573 24.27 5.76 -0.78
C ARG A 573 24.06 4.73 -1.91
N GLN A 574 25.13 4.07 -2.36
CA GLN A 574 25.04 2.83 -3.15
C GLN A 574 24.60 1.69 -2.21
N GLN A 575 23.35 1.23 -2.37
CA GLN A 575 22.80 0.12 -1.60
C GLN A 575 22.78 -1.21 -2.35
N THR A 576 22.72 -1.18 -3.68
CA THR A 576 22.56 -2.36 -4.53
C THR A 576 23.87 -2.79 -5.17
N LYS A 577 24.21 -4.08 -5.05
CA LYS A 577 25.33 -4.73 -5.74
C LYS A 577 24.78 -5.50 -6.95
N GLY A 578 25.17 -5.14 -8.19
CA GLY A 578 24.75 -5.80 -9.42
C GLY A 578 24.36 -4.82 -10.53
N ASN A 579 23.83 -5.34 -11.66
CA ASN A 579 23.29 -4.53 -12.75
C ASN A 579 21.95 -3.91 -12.28
N VAL A 580 21.91 -2.58 -12.19
CA VAL A 580 20.75 -1.82 -11.72
C VAL A 580 20.49 -0.62 -12.63
N PHE A 581 19.20 -0.18 -12.68
CA PHE A 581 18.81 1.05 -13.36
C PHE A 581 19.42 2.30 -12.73
#